data_d1f70f94c3fbde691ca7d4f9b3571185
#
_entry.id   d1f70f94c3fbde691ca7d4f9b3571185
#
_cell.length_a   1.000
_cell.length_b   1.000
_cell.length_c   1.000
_cell.angle_alpha   90.00
_cell.angle_beta   90.00
_cell.angle_gamma   90.00
#
_symmetry.space_group_name_H-M   'P 1'
#
loop_
_entity.id
_entity.type
_entity.pdbx_description
1 polymer ?
#
loop_
_entity_poly.entity_id
_entity_poly.type
_entity_poly.pdbx_seq_one_letter_code
_entity_poly.pdbx_strand_id
1 'polypeptide(L)'
;MSEHAPVIDAAELAASCYSIAEDDEAGQEWWETEGYPGYTSYASLTDLPWRFPIFADLVKVLDAHVAEFVRDLEFDLDGRELKLEDIWINILPEGGSHGSHIHPHSVISGTTYVAMPEGTSALKLEDPRSARMMVAPTRQREAREEMRTFVYVKPQVGDVLMWESWLRHEVPMNQSEDDRISVSFNYSWG
;
A
#
# COMPACT_ATOMS: atom_id res chain seq x y z
N MET A 1 12.97 -11.41 -26.62
CA MET A 1 13.78 -10.31 -26.06
C MET A 1 13.18 -10.06 -24.69
N SER A 2 13.89 -10.37 -23.62
CA SER A 2 13.41 -10.05 -22.27
C SER A 2 13.57 -8.54 -22.10
N GLU A 3 12.47 -7.80 -22.22
CA GLU A 3 12.46 -6.41 -21.75
C GLU A 3 12.78 -6.44 -20.25
N HIS A 4 13.84 -5.76 -19.86
CA HIS A 4 14.14 -5.59 -18.45
C HIS A 4 13.04 -4.72 -17.85
N ALA A 5 12.54 -5.10 -16.66
CA ALA A 5 11.61 -4.27 -15.94
C ALA A 5 12.19 -2.85 -15.78
N PRO A 6 11.38 -1.79 -15.94
CA PRO A 6 11.85 -0.43 -15.76
C PRO A 6 12.36 -0.24 -14.33
N VAL A 7 13.41 0.58 -14.20
CA VAL A 7 13.91 1.02 -12.88
C VAL A 7 13.18 2.29 -12.51
N ILE A 8 12.45 2.27 -11.40
CA ILE A 8 11.71 3.43 -10.91
C ILE A 8 12.64 4.29 -10.05
N ASP A 9 12.85 5.53 -10.45
CA ASP A 9 13.58 6.50 -9.63
C ASP A 9 12.66 7.00 -8.52
N ALA A 10 13.02 6.72 -7.27
CA ALA A 10 12.22 7.07 -6.10
C ALA A 10 12.09 8.60 -5.91
N ALA A 11 13.11 9.38 -6.28
CA ALA A 11 13.06 10.83 -6.17
C ALA A 11 12.14 11.45 -7.23
N GLU A 12 12.17 10.93 -8.46
CA GLU A 12 11.25 11.33 -9.53
C GLU A 12 9.81 10.95 -9.17
N LEU A 13 9.60 9.75 -8.63
CA LEU A 13 8.27 9.30 -8.19
C LEU A 13 7.76 10.17 -7.03
N ALA A 14 8.61 10.54 -6.06
CA ALA A 14 8.23 11.43 -4.97
C ALA A 14 7.83 12.82 -5.48
N ALA A 15 8.63 13.40 -6.36
CA ALA A 15 8.31 14.70 -6.99
C ALA A 15 6.98 14.64 -7.76
N SER A 16 6.73 13.54 -8.48
CA SER A 16 5.47 13.32 -9.19
C SER A 16 4.29 13.21 -8.23
N CYS A 17 4.43 12.49 -7.10
CA CYS A 17 3.39 12.39 -6.08
C CYS A 17 3.01 13.75 -5.51
N TYR A 18 3.98 14.59 -5.18
CA TYR A 18 3.71 15.95 -4.69
C TYR A 18 3.03 16.82 -5.74
N SER A 19 3.56 16.86 -6.98
CA SER A 19 2.97 17.66 -8.05
C SER A 19 1.52 17.27 -8.34
N ILE A 20 1.23 15.95 -8.33
CA ILE A 20 -0.13 15.46 -8.53
C ILE A 20 -1.03 15.87 -7.36
N ALA A 21 -0.55 15.77 -6.12
CA ALA A 21 -1.32 16.16 -4.95
C ALA A 21 -1.62 17.67 -4.91
N GLU A 22 -0.70 18.52 -5.40
CA GLU A 22 -0.91 19.96 -5.52
C GLU A 22 -1.96 20.32 -6.56
N ASP A 23 -2.07 19.54 -7.66
CA ASP A 23 -3.01 19.79 -8.75
C ASP A 23 -4.37 19.07 -8.56
N ASP A 24 -4.50 18.17 -7.60
CA ASP A 24 -5.71 17.37 -7.35
C ASP A 24 -6.67 18.08 -6.38
N GLU A 25 -7.34 19.13 -6.87
CA GLU A 25 -8.32 19.91 -6.08
C GLU A 25 -9.41 19.00 -5.48
N ALA A 26 -9.89 18.00 -6.22
CA ALA A 26 -10.94 17.10 -5.76
C ALA A 26 -10.46 16.18 -4.61
N GLY A 27 -9.22 15.69 -4.68
CA GLY A 27 -8.61 14.92 -3.59
C GLY A 27 -8.39 15.76 -2.34
N GLN A 28 -7.96 17.02 -2.51
CA GLN A 28 -7.80 17.97 -1.41
C GLN A 28 -9.15 18.28 -0.73
N GLU A 29 -10.19 18.58 -1.49
CA GLU A 29 -11.53 18.82 -0.96
C GLU A 29 -12.09 17.61 -0.21
N TRP A 30 -11.83 16.40 -0.73
CA TRP A 30 -12.27 15.16 -0.11
C TRP A 30 -11.63 14.95 1.26
N TRP A 31 -10.30 15.08 1.39
CA TRP A 31 -9.62 14.87 2.66
C TRP A 31 -10.00 15.91 3.73
N GLU A 32 -10.23 17.17 3.33
CA GLU A 32 -10.73 18.22 4.23
C GLU A 32 -12.14 17.89 4.75
N THR A 33 -13.02 17.42 3.86
CA THR A 33 -14.43 17.12 4.18
C THR A 33 -14.57 15.89 5.06
N GLU A 34 -13.84 14.82 4.74
CA GLU A 34 -13.90 13.55 5.46
C GLU A 34 -12.98 13.49 6.69
N GLY A 35 -12.14 14.52 6.87
CA GLY A 35 -11.20 14.59 7.99
C GLY A 35 -10.11 13.51 7.90
N TYR A 36 -9.72 13.11 6.69
CA TYR A 36 -8.62 12.17 6.51
C TYR A 36 -7.29 12.86 6.87
N PRO A 37 -6.44 12.25 7.73
CA PRO A 37 -5.24 12.92 8.24
C PRO A 37 -4.05 12.81 7.28
N GLY A 38 -4.16 13.42 6.11
CA GLY A 38 -3.17 13.41 5.04
C GLY A 38 -3.83 13.49 3.67
N TYR A 39 -3.04 13.42 2.59
CA TYR A 39 -3.56 13.36 1.23
C TYR A 39 -3.68 11.92 0.75
N THR A 40 -4.76 11.62 0.03
CA THR A 40 -4.92 10.40 -0.75
C THR A 40 -5.63 10.71 -2.07
N SER A 41 -5.12 10.17 -3.17
CA SER A 41 -5.78 10.28 -4.48
C SER A 41 -6.83 9.20 -4.74
N TYR A 42 -7.12 8.33 -3.76
CA TYR A 42 -8.01 7.18 -3.91
C TYR A 42 -9.41 7.55 -4.39
N ALA A 43 -9.95 8.67 -3.91
CA ALA A 43 -11.32 9.11 -4.23
C ALA A 43 -11.39 10.02 -5.48
N SER A 44 -10.26 10.48 -6.02
CA SER A 44 -10.22 11.51 -7.06
C SER A 44 -9.57 11.08 -8.37
N LEU A 45 -8.50 10.27 -8.31
CA LEU A 45 -7.72 9.90 -9.49
C LEU A 45 -7.69 8.38 -9.68
N THR A 46 -8.37 7.89 -10.72
CA THR A 46 -8.45 6.47 -11.05
C THR A 46 -7.58 6.08 -12.25
N ASP A 47 -6.87 7.04 -12.86
CA ASP A 47 -6.22 6.90 -14.15
C ASP A 47 -4.73 7.31 -14.14
N LEU A 48 -4.07 7.29 -12.98
CA LEU A 48 -2.66 7.65 -12.82
C LEU A 48 -1.73 7.02 -13.87
N PRO A 49 -1.81 5.71 -14.19
CA PRO A 49 -0.92 5.10 -15.18
C PRO A 49 -1.16 5.60 -16.62
N TRP A 50 -2.38 6.06 -16.91
CA TRP A 50 -2.73 6.62 -18.21
C TRP A 50 -2.22 8.06 -18.37
N ARG A 51 -2.25 8.85 -17.30
CA ARG A 51 -1.84 10.26 -17.32
C ARG A 51 -0.34 10.45 -17.17
N PHE A 52 0.31 9.61 -16.36
CA PHE A 52 1.69 9.83 -15.94
C PHE A 52 2.58 8.63 -16.31
N PRO A 53 3.58 8.80 -17.20
CA PRO A 53 4.45 7.72 -17.65
C PRO A 53 5.15 6.97 -16.53
N ILE A 54 5.57 7.65 -15.45
CA ILE A 54 6.24 7.02 -14.31
C ILE A 54 5.32 6.00 -13.60
N PHE A 55 4.01 6.26 -13.53
CA PHE A 55 3.04 5.30 -12.98
C PHE A 55 2.77 4.16 -13.97
N ALA A 56 2.80 4.40 -15.28
CA ALA A 56 2.71 3.33 -16.27
C ALA A 56 3.92 2.38 -16.18
N ASP A 57 5.11 2.90 -15.92
CA ASP A 57 6.31 2.10 -15.71
C ASP A 57 6.27 1.38 -14.34
N LEU A 58 5.78 2.04 -13.29
CA LEU A 58 5.56 1.41 -11.99
C LEU A 58 4.61 0.20 -12.12
N VAL A 59 3.50 0.33 -12.85
CA VAL A 59 2.55 -0.78 -13.05
C VAL A 59 3.22 -2.00 -13.69
N LYS A 60 4.13 -1.83 -14.65
CA LYS A 60 4.87 -2.97 -15.24
C LYS A 60 5.71 -3.72 -14.19
N VAL A 61 6.28 -2.99 -13.23
CA VAL A 61 7.02 -3.59 -12.11
C VAL A 61 6.06 -4.33 -11.18
N LEU A 62 4.93 -3.70 -10.83
CA LEU A 62 3.91 -4.29 -9.96
C LEU A 62 3.27 -5.54 -10.59
N ASP A 63 2.96 -5.53 -11.89
CA ASP A 63 2.43 -6.69 -12.62
C ASP A 63 3.34 -7.91 -12.49
N ALA A 64 4.67 -7.70 -12.61
CA ALA A 64 5.64 -8.76 -12.46
C ALA A 64 5.66 -9.32 -11.02
N HIS A 65 5.64 -8.45 -10.00
CA HIS A 65 5.58 -8.86 -8.61
C HIS A 65 4.28 -9.58 -8.25
N VAL A 66 3.14 -9.09 -8.73
CA VAL A 66 1.85 -9.75 -8.50
C VAL A 66 1.81 -11.13 -9.16
N ALA A 67 2.33 -11.27 -10.39
CA ALA A 67 2.41 -12.57 -11.05
C ALA A 67 3.31 -13.56 -10.28
N GLU A 68 4.37 -13.09 -9.62
CA GLU A 68 5.22 -13.92 -8.75
C GLU A 68 4.46 -14.28 -7.47
N PHE A 69 3.83 -13.32 -6.81
CA PHE A 69 3.09 -13.53 -5.57
C PHE A 69 1.90 -14.49 -5.76
N VAL A 70 1.20 -14.43 -6.90
CA VAL A 70 0.16 -15.41 -7.28
C VAL A 70 0.73 -16.84 -7.29
N ARG A 71 1.95 -17.03 -7.83
CA ARG A 71 2.61 -18.34 -7.82
C ARG A 71 3.00 -18.79 -6.41
N ASP A 72 3.51 -17.87 -5.59
CA ASP A 72 3.89 -18.16 -4.20
C ASP A 72 2.68 -18.54 -3.34
N LEU A 73 1.51 -17.95 -3.63
CA LEU A 73 0.24 -18.28 -2.97
C LEU A 73 -0.43 -19.54 -3.55
N GLU A 74 0.15 -20.14 -4.60
CA GLU A 74 -0.40 -21.31 -5.29
C GLU A 74 -1.86 -21.10 -5.75
N PHE A 75 -2.22 -19.88 -6.18
CA PHE A 75 -3.57 -19.58 -6.64
C PHE A 75 -3.88 -20.29 -7.97
N ASP A 76 -4.99 -21.01 -8.00
CA ASP A 76 -5.58 -21.51 -9.25
C ASP A 76 -6.50 -20.41 -9.84
N LEU A 77 -6.00 -19.73 -10.84
CA LEU A 77 -6.75 -18.68 -11.53
C LEU A 77 -7.59 -19.20 -12.71
N ASP A 78 -7.65 -20.53 -12.94
CA ASP A 78 -8.40 -21.14 -14.03
C ASP A 78 -8.06 -20.53 -15.42
N GLY A 79 -6.76 -20.27 -15.65
CA GLY A 79 -6.24 -19.67 -16.88
C GLY A 79 -6.51 -18.17 -17.05
N ARG A 80 -7.09 -17.52 -16.05
CA ARG A 80 -7.28 -16.06 -16.01
C ARG A 80 -6.06 -15.36 -15.41
N GLU A 81 -6.07 -14.05 -15.46
CA GLU A 81 -5.03 -13.19 -14.84
C GLU A 81 -5.69 -12.22 -13.85
N LEU A 82 -4.94 -11.82 -12.84
CA LEU A 82 -5.29 -10.65 -12.04
C LEU A 82 -4.85 -9.40 -12.79
N LYS A 83 -5.67 -8.36 -12.73
CA LYS A 83 -5.40 -7.06 -13.35
C LYS A 83 -5.43 -5.97 -12.31
N LEU A 84 -4.61 -4.94 -12.53
CA LEU A 84 -4.68 -3.72 -11.75
C LEU A 84 -6.11 -3.14 -11.83
N GLU A 85 -6.73 -2.97 -10.67
CA GLU A 85 -8.04 -2.33 -10.51
C GLU A 85 -7.88 -0.87 -10.09
N ASP A 86 -7.10 -0.65 -9.03
CA ASP A 86 -6.85 0.67 -8.48
C ASP A 86 -5.36 0.88 -8.20
N ILE A 87 -4.91 2.12 -8.36
CA ILE A 87 -3.61 2.60 -7.91
C ILE A 87 -3.75 4.04 -7.44
N TRP A 88 -3.22 4.35 -6.25
CA TRP A 88 -3.37 5.68 -5.67
C TRP A 88 -2.18 6.09 -4.81
N ILE A 89 -2.00 7.40 -4.68
CA ILE A 89 -0.97 8.04 -3.87
C ILE A 89 -1.50 8.24 -2.45
N ASN A 90 -0.64 8.07 -1.44
CA ASN A 90 -0.87 8.49 -0.07
C ASN A 90 0.33 9.32 0.41
N ILE A 91 0.05 10.52 0.93
CA ILE A 91 1.04 11.39 1.59
C ILE A 91 0.55 11.62 3.03
N LEU A 92 1.29 11.10 3.99
CA LEU A 92 0.96 11.22 5.42
C LEU A 92 1.97 12.15 6.09
N PRO A 93 1.59 13.37 6.43
CA PRO A 93 2.42 14.31 7.19
C PRO A 93 2.58 13.84 8.65
N GLU A 94 3.29 14.62 9.45
CA GLU A 94 3.32 14.42 10.91
C GLU A 94 1.90 14.31 11.47
N GLY A 95 1.66 13.29 12.29
CA GLY A 95 0.34 12.97 12.83
C GLY A 95 -0.59 12.24 11.88
N GLY A 96 -0.25 12.14 10.60
CA GLY A 96 -1.03 11.41 9.60
C GLY A 96 -1.07 9.91 9.86
N SER A 97 -2.19 9.27 9.56
CA SER A 97 -2.40 7.83 9.78
C SER A 97 -3.42 7.28 8.78
N HIS A 98 -3.49 5.97 8.65
CA HIS A 98 -4.55 5.32 7.90
C HIS A 98 -5.18 4.23 8.77
N GLY A 99 -6.47 4.36 9.05
CA GLY A 99 -7.19 3.49 9.98
C GLY A 99 -7.24 2.03 9.54
N SER A 100 -7.55 1.14 10.49
CA SER A 100 -7.61 -0.31 10.25
C SER A 100 -8.73 -0.67 9.27
N HIS A 101 -8.39 -1.32 8.14
CA HIS A 101 -9.31 -1.66 7.05
C HIS A 101 -8.90 -2.93 6.30
N ILE A 102 -9.73 -3.32 5.36
CA ILE A 102 -9.50 -4.35 4.34
C ILE A 102 -9.90 -3.78 2.97
N HIS A 103 -9.55 -4.46 1.87
CA HIS A 103 -9.96 -4.06 0.52
C HIS A 103 -11.00 -5.05 -0.04
N PRO A 104 -12.30 -4.81 0.21
CA PRO A 104 -13.36 -5.68 -0.31
C PRO A 104 -13.33 -5.71 -1.84
N HIS A 105 -13.60 -6.90 -2.41
CA HIS A 105 -13.66 -7.17 -3.85
C HIS A 105 -12.31 -7.30 -4.57
N SER A 106 -11.20 -6.88 -3.96
CA SER A 106 -9.86 -7.11 -4.50
C SER A 106 -9.30 -8.47 -4.06
N VAL A 107 -8.35 -9.02 -4.79
CA VAL A 107 -7.69 -10.31 -4.51
C VAL A 107 -6.34 -10.08 -3.83
N ILE A 108 -5.50 -9.24 -4.44
CA ILE A 108 -4.20 -8.84 -3.91
C ILE A 108 -4.19 -7.34 -3.75
N SER A 109 -3.77 -6.89 -2.60
CA SER A 109 -3.48 -5.50 -2.30
C SER A 109 -2.00 -5.33 -1.97
N GLY A 110 -1.49 -4.13 -2.20
CA GLY A 110 -0.10 -3.86 -1.87
C GLY A 110 0.21 -2.38 -1.82
N THR A 111 1.43 -2.10 -1.42
CA THR A 111 1.94 -0.74 -1.32
C THR A 111 3.42 -0.72 -1.67
N THR A 112 3.85 0.21 -2.52
CA THR A 112 5.25 0.57 -2.69
C THR A 112 5.57 1.85 -1.93
N TYR A 113 6.80 1.93 -1.43
CA TYR A 113 7.22 3.01 -0.52
C TYR A 113 8.15 3.97 -1.25
N VAL A 114 7.73 5.23 -1.30
CA VAL A 114 8.39 6.29 -2.08
C VAL A 114 9.25 7.18 -1.19
N ALA A 115 8.75 7.56 -0.01
CA ALA A 115 9.51 8.28 1.01
C ALA A 115 9.22 7.70 2.40
N MET A 116 10.29 7.34 3.12
CA MET A 116 10.24 6.72 4.44
C MET A 116 11.25 7.38 5.37
N PRO A 117 10.98 8.62 5.81
CA PRO A 117 11.87 9.35 6.71
C PRO A 117 12.00 8.65 8.07
N GLU A 118 13.05 9.01 8.83
CA GLU A 118 13.26 8.49 10.17
C GLU A 118 12.08 8.88 11.09
N GLY A 119 11.62 7.94 11.92
CA GLY A 119 10.45 8.15 12.78
C GLY A 119 9.10 7.80 12.14
N THR A 120 9.09 7.51 10.84
CA THR A 120 7.84 7.14 10.16
C THR A 120 7.31 5.78 10.61
N SER A 121 5.99 5.62 10.49
CA SER A 121 5.27 4.42 10.95
C SER A 121 5.48 3.21 10.04
N ALA A 122 5.50 2.02 10.65
CA ALA A 122 5.47 0.74 9.98
C ALA A 122 4.07 0.43 9.42
N LEU A 123 3.97 -0.52 8.50
CA LEU A 123 2.70 -1.18 8.18
C LEU A 123 2.37 -2.15 9.31
N LYS A 124 1.18 -2.04 9.90
CA LYS A 124 0.69 -2.96 10.95
C LYS A 124 -0.32 -3.92 10.34
N LEU A 125 -0.05 -5.20 10.46
CA LEU A 125 -0.90 -6.30 9.99
C LEU A 125 -1.55 -6.95 11.21
N GLU A 126 -2.85 -7.30 11.11
CA GLU A 126 -3.61 -7.97 12.17
C GLU A 126 -3.79 -9.45 11.86
N ASP A 127 -3.52 -10.31 12.83
CA ASP A 127 -3.80 -11.75 12.73
C ASP A 127 -5.32 -11.96 12.54
N PRO A 128 -5.76 -12.63 11.45
CA PRO A 128 -7.18 -12.83 11.17
C PRO A 128 -7.90 -13.69 12.21
N ARG A 129 -7.15 -14.40 13.08
CA ARG A 129 -7.70 -15.21 14.16
C ARG A 129 -8.03 -14.39 15.42
N SER A 130 -8.09 -13.05 15.34
CA SER A 130 -8.29 -12.13 16.47
C SER A 130 -9.47 -12.54 17.37
N ALA A 131 -10.59 -13.00 16.80
CA ALA A 131 -11.74 -13.46 17.56
C ALA A 131 -11.44 -14.66 18.48
N ARG A 132 -10.49 -15.51 18.10
CA ARG A 132 -10.05 -16.67 18.93
C ARG A 132 -9.05 -16.25 20.02
N MET A 133 -8.47 -15.05 19.89
CA MET A 133 -7.46 -14.56 20.82
C MET A 133 -8.06 -13.78 22.00
N MET A 134 -9.38 -13.50 22.02
CA MET A 134 -10.05 -12.71 23.06
C MET A 134 -9.81 -13.24 24.49
N VAL A 135 -9.65 -14.54 24.65
CA VAL A 135 -9.39 -15.19 25.95
C VAL A 135 -7.99 -15.81 26.04
N ALA A 136 -7.16 -15.58 25.06
CA ALA A 136 -5.79 -16.10 25.07
C ALA A 136 -4.93 -15.31 26.07
N PRO A 137 -4.00 -15.95 26.78
CA PRO A 137 -2.99 -15.25 27.58
C PRO A 137 -2.17 -14.31 26.70
N THR A 138 -1.69 -13.20 27.29
CA THR A 138 -0.75 -12.29 26.64
C THR A 138 0.49 -13.06 26.18
N ARG A 139 0.90 -12.83 24.94
CA ARG A 139 2.12 -13.44 24.39
C ARG A 139 3.36 -12.85 25.03
N GLN A 140 4.42 -13.63 25.09
CA GLN A 140 5.73 -13.13 25.49
C GLN A 140 6.19 -12.04 24.53
N ARG A 141 6.97 -11.08 25.02
CA ARG A 141 7.51 -9.99 24.20
C ARG A 141 8.28 -10.49 22.98
N GLU A 142 9.04 -11.59 23.16
CA GLU A 142 9.87 -12.24 22.13
C GLU A 142 9.12 -13.34 21.38
N ALA A 143 7.78 -13.37 21.43
CA ALA A 143 7.01 -14.36 20.70
C ALA A 143 7.29 -14.25 19.20
N ARG A 144 7.35 -15.41 18.52
CA ARG A 144 7.50 -15.47 17.06
C ARG A 144 6.35 -14.73 16.39
N GLU A 145 6.58 -14.20 15.20
CA GLU A 145 5.60 -13.35 14.50
C GLU A 145 4.26 -14.05 14.29
N GLU A 146 4.27 -15.35 13.91
CA GLU A 146 3.08 -16.16 13.70
C GLU A 146 2.22 -16.34 14.96
N MET A 147 2.75 -15.97 16.12
CA MET A 147 2.05 -16.02 17.40
C MET A 147 1.57 -14.67 17.89
N ARG A 148 1.91 -13.59 17.19
CA ARG A 148 1.53 -12.22 17.56
C ARG A 148 0.16 -11.89 16.98
N THR A 149 -0.61 -11.07 17.72
CA THR A 149 -1.87 -10.50 17.20
C THR A 149 -1.61 -9.44 16.15
N PHE A 150 -0.51 -8.70 16.29
CA PHE A 150 -0.10 -7.68 15.34
C PHE A 150 1.36 -7.88 14.94
N VAL A 151 1.62 -7.76 13.64
CA VAL A 151 2.97 -7.75 13.06
C VAL A 151 3.22 -6.37 12.48
N TYR A 152 4.41 -5.81 12.75
CA TYR A 152 4.82 -4.50 12.26
C TYR A 152 5.95 -4.68 11.26
N VAL A 153 5.68 -4.38 9.99
CA VAL A 153 6.66 -4.42 8.91
C VAL A 153 7.18 -3.01 8.66
N LYS A 154 8.50 -2.81 8.80
CA LYS A 154 9.16 -1.53 8.49
C LYS A 154 9.73 -1.60 7.08
N PRO A 155 9.09 -0.99 6.09
CA PRO A 155 9.59 -0.98 4.73
C PRO A 155 10.72 0.06 4.56
N GLN A 156 11.49 -0.14 3.50
CA GLN A 156 12.44 0.83 2.98
C GLN A 156 11.90 1.44 1.69
N VAL A 157 12.50 2.56 1.26
CA VAL A 157 12.19 3.17 -0.04
C VAL A 157 12.49 2.15 -1.15
N GLY A 158 11.52 1.98 -2.05
CA GLY A 158 11.57 1.01 -3.15
C GLY A 158 11.02 -0.38 -2.81
N ASP A 159 10.76 -0.69 -1.54
CA ASP A 159 10.09 -1.95 -1.19
C ASP A 159 8.66 -1.99 -1.77
N VAL A 160 8.23 -3.18 -2.15
CA VAL A 160 6.85 -3.51 -2.49
C VAL A 160 6.37 -4.56 -1.49
N LEU A 161 5.39 -4.21 -0.67
CA LEU A 161 4.71 -5.14 0.22
C LEU A 161 3.37 -5.52 -0.40
N MET A 162 3.06 -6.82 -0.41
CA MET A 162 1.80 -7.36 -0.93
C MET A 162 1.18 -8.31 0.08
N TRP A 163 -0.15 -8.38 0.05
CA TRP A 163 -0.95 -9.28 0.87
C TRP A 163 -2.26 -9.61 0.18
N GLU A 164 -2.89 -10.70 0.61
CA GLU A 164 -4.26 -10.99 0.22
C GLU A 164 -5.20 -9.91 0.78
N SER A 165 -6.06 -9.36 -0.06
CA SER A 165 -6.84 -8.13 0.22
C SER A 165 -7.76 -8.21 1.45
N TRP A 166 -8.09 -9.43 1.91
CA TRP A 166 -8.85 -9.66 3.14
C TRP A 166 -8.05 -9.39 4.42
N LEU A 167 -6.71 -9.32 4.35
CA LEU A 167 -5.87 -9.12 5.53
C LEU A 167 -6.04 -7.70 6.07
N ARG A 168 -6.50 -7.61 7.33
CA ARG A 168 -6.69 -6.34 8.02
C ARG A 168 -5.37 -5.68 8.33
N HIS A 169 -5.26 -4.42 7.95
CA HIS A 169 -4.04 -3.65 8.14
C HIS A 169 -4.33 -2.18 8.43
N GLU A 170 -3.34 -1.49 8.94
CA GLU A 170 -3.37 -0.05 9.22
C GLU A 170 -1.98 0.57 9.07
N VAL A 171 -1.95 1.88 8.89
CA VAL A 171 -0.73 2.69 9.02
C VAL A 171 -0.87 3.53 10.28
N PRO A 172 -0.18 3.19 11.37
CA PRO A 172 -0.17 4.00 12.59
C PRO A 172 0.31 5.42 12.32
N MET A 173 0.06 6.30 13.27
CA MET A 173 0.43 7.71 13.19
C MET A 173 1.90 7.91 12.79
N ASN A 174 2.13 8.74 11.77
CA ASN A 174 3.46 9.19 11.39
C ASN A 174 4.03 10.11 12.48
N GLN A 175 5.18 9.76 13.04
CA GLN A 175 5.87 10.53 14.09
C GLN A 175 7.07 11.31 13.54
N SER A 176 7.31 11.24 12.23
CA SER A 176 8.30 12.04 11.54
C SER A 176 7.77 13.45 11.28
N GLU A 177 8.63 14.46 11.35
CA GLU A 177 8.33 15.82 10.90
C GLU A 177 8.19 15.90 9.36
N ASP A 178 8.73 14.89 8.65
CA ASP A 178 8.67 14.78 7.19
C ASP A 178 7.55 13.83 6.75
N ASP A 179 7.09 14.00 5.51
CA ASP A 179 6.03 13.22 4.91
C ASP A 179 6.45 11.77 4.63
N ARG A 180 5.59 10.83 4.99
CA ARG A 180 5.63 9.46 4.51
C ARG A 180 4.83 9.35 3.22
N ILE A 181 5.49 8.95 2.12
CA ILE A 181 4.86 8.82 0.81
C ILE A 181 4.84 7.35 0.38
N SER A 182 3.68 6.90 -0.06
CA SER A 182 3.50 5.55 -0.60
C SER A 182 2.50 5.56 -1.76
N VAL A 183 2.64 4.59 -2.65
CA VAL A 183 1.67 4.30 -3.71
C VAL A 183 1.07 2.93 -3.44
N SER A 184 -0.23 2.90 -3.20
CA SER A 184 -0.98 1.67 -2.94
C SER A 184 -1.72 1.20 -4.18
N PHE A 185 -2.02 -0.09 -4.24
CA PHE A 185 -2.65 -0.69 -5.41
C PHE A 185 -3.49 -1.90 -5.04
N ASN A 186 -4.48 -2.19 -5.89
CA ASN A 186 -5.32 -3.37 -5.83
C ASN A 186 -5.32 -4.11 -7.16
N TYR A 187 -5.32 -5.43 -7.08
CA TYR A 187 -5.51 -6.34 -8.21
C TYR A 187 -6.72 -7.22 -7.98
N SER A 188 -7.55 -7.36 -8.98
CA SER A 188 -8.75 -8.18 -8.97
C SER A 188 -8.87 -9.05 -10.23
N TRP A 189 -9.95 -9.81 -10.32
CA TRP A 189 -10.23 -10.66 -11.48
C TRP A 189 -10.43 -9.80 -12.74
N GLY A 190 -9.61 -10.06 -13.78
CA GLY A 190 -9.73 -9.46 -15.10
C GLY A 190 -10.74 -10.18 -16.01
#